data_e1b6fc45f0c6170fab075a8bb9152731
#
_entry.id   e1b6fc45f0c6170fab075a8bb9152731
#
_cell.length_a   1.000
_cell.length_b   1.000
_cell.length_c   1.000
_cell.angle_alpha   90.00
_cell.angle_beta   90.00
_cell.angle_gamma   90.00
#
_symmetry.space_group_name_H-M   'P 1'
#
loop_
_entity.id
_entity.type
_entity.pdbx_description
1 polymer ?
#
loop_
_entity_poly.entity_id
_entity_poly.type
_entity_poly.pdbx_seq_one_letter_code
_entity_poly.pdbx_strand_id
1 'polypeptide(L)'
;MSNDSLGRVETKSFVHKDSFSLKSGKTLQGFEMVYQTYGELNEAKDNAILICHALSGNHHVAGLSEDNKKGWWDDMVGPNKAFDTNKYFIVGCNNLGGCHGSTGPNSINPENNIVYGSSFPMVTVGDWVKSQDLLRTHLGLPYWYAVVGGSLGGMQALQWSIDFPDLVKKIVVIAAAAVSYTHLTLPTRS
;
A
#
# COMPACT_ATOMS: atom_id res chain seq x y z
N MET A 1 -18.23 -5.84 27.42
CA MET A 1 -17.47 -4.74 26.82
C MET A 1 -16.97 -5.29 25.49
N SER A 2 -17.52 -4.83 24.36
CA SER A 2 -17.07 -5.24 23.04
C SER A 2 -15.62 -4.76 22.89
N ASN A 3 -14.73 -5.68 22.57
CA ASN A 3 -13.32 -5.36 22.38
C ASN A 3 -13.17 -4.80 20.95
N ASP A 4 -13.63 -3.57 20.72
CA ASP A 4 -13.62 -2.91 19.40
C ASP A 4 -12.24 -2.37 19.02
N SER A 5 -11.21 -2.69 19.81
CA SER A 5 -9.83 -2.25 19.58
C SER A 5 -8.95 -3.37 19.05
N LEU A 6 -8.16 -3.05 18.04
CA LEU A 6 -7.14 -3.95 17.48
C LEU A 6 -5.90 -4.10 18.41
N GLY A 7 -5.78 -3.25 19.45
CA GLY A 7 -4.58 -3.21 20.26
C GLY A 7 -3.34 -2.77 19.46
N ARG A 8 -2.17 -3.24 19.89
CA ARG A 8 -0.91 -3.02 19.17
C ARG A 8 -0.81 -3.92 17.95
N VAL A 9 -0.36 -3.33 16.84
CA VAL A 9 -0.22 -4.04 15.56
C VAL A 9 1.25 -4.15 15.19
N GLU A 10 1.67 -5.38 14.91
CA GLU A 10 3.03 -5.69 14.50
C GLU A 10 3.31 -5.19 13.08
N THR A 11 4.46 -4.55 12.89
CA THR A 11 4.99 -4.19 11.58
C THR A 11 5.80 -5.36 11.01
N LYS A 12 5.50 -5.72 9.77
CA LYS A 12 6.11 -6.84 9.03
C LYS A 12 6.88 -6.31 7.83
N SER A 13 7.80 -7.12 7.34
CA SER A 13 8.63 -6.79 6.19
C SER A 13 8.57 -7.91 5.15
N PHE A 14 8.46 -7.54 3.89
CA PHE A 14 8.60 -8.39 2.72
C PHE A 14 9.83 -7.99 1.94
N VAL A 15 10.79 -8.91 1.78
CA VAL A 15 12.02 -8.69 1.01
C VAL A 15 11.90 -9.42 -0.32
N HIS A 16 11.87 -8.64 -1.40
CA HIS A 16 12.00 -9.12 -2.77
C HIS A 16 13.48 -9.06 -3.17
N LYS A 17 14.08 -10.20 -3.47
CA LYS A 17 15.53 -10.31 -3.71
C LYS A 17 15.92 -10.16 -5.18
N ASP A 18 14.98 -10.38 -6.09
CA ASP A 18 15.24 -10.30 -7.52
C ASP A 18 15.22 -8.85 -8.01
N SER A 19 15.82 -8.62 -9.16
CA SER A 19 15.80 -7.30 -9.78
C SER A 19 14.36 -6.87 -10.15
N PHE A 20 14.02 -5.62 -9.83
CA PHE A 20 12.71 -5.04 -10.06
C PHE A 20 12.79 -3.90 -11.07
N SER A 21 12.32 -4.15 -12.28
CA SER A 21 12.31 -3.16 -13.37
C SER A 21 11.18 -2.15 -13.19
N LEU A 22 11.53 -0.87 -13.22
CA LEU A 22 10.63 0.26 -13.08
C LEU A 22 10.19 0.81 -14.45
N LYS A 23 9.03 1.46 -14.50
CA LYS A 23 8.54 2.14 -15.71
C LYS A 23 9.46 3.25 -16.22
N SER A 24 10.31 3.80 -15.35
CA SER A 24 11.35 4.76 -15.71
C SER A 24 12.52 4.17 -16.51
N GLY A 25 12.54 2.86 -16.75
CA GLY A 25 13.65 2.14 -17.39
C GLY A 25 14.82 1.84 -16.45
N LYS A 26 14.73 2.26 -15.18
CA LYS A 26 15.71 1.90 -14.14
C LYS A 26 15.31 0.59 -13.46
N THR A 27 16.25 0.01 -12.71
CA THR A 27 16.06 -1.24 -11.98
C THR A 27 16.47 -1.06 -10.52
N LEU A 28 15.69 -1.58 -9.59
CA LEU A 28 16.12 -1.80 -8.20
C LEU A 28 16.67 -3.23 -8.08
N GLN A 29 17.79 -3.39 -7.44
CA GLN A 29 18.41 -4.70 -7.16
C GLN A 29 17.78 -5.30 -5.89
N GLY A 30 16.51 -5.64 -6.00
CA GLY A 30 15.66 -6.00 -4.88
C GLY A 30 15.06 -4.80 -4.15
N PHE A 31 14.11 -5.08 -3.28
CA PHE A 31 13.51 -4.07 -2.40
C PHE A 31 12.92 -4.72 -1.14
N GLU A 32 12.74 -3.91 -0.13
CA GLU A 32 11.98 -4.22 1.07
C GLU A 32 10.69 -3.42 1.08
N MET A 33 9.59 -4.08 1.42
CA MET A 33 8.28 -3.45 1.61
C MET A 33 7.80 -3.71 3.02
N VAL A 34 7.54 -2.64 3.76
CA VAL A 34 6.97 -2.70 5.11
C VAL A 34 5.46 -2.71 5.01
N TYR A 35 4.81 -3.58 5.79
CA TYR A 35 3.36 -3.73 5.81
C TYR A 35 2.83 -4.16 7.18
N GLN A 36 1.52 -4.01 7.37
CA GLN A 36 0.78 -4.52 8.53
C GLN A 36 -0.44 -5.29 8.06
N THR A 37 -0.92 -6.20 8.92
CA THR A 37 -2.11 -7.01 8.66
C THR A 37 -3.08 -6.91 9.83
N TYR A 38 -4.38 -6.96 9.54
CA TYR A 38 -5.45 -6.85 10.51
C TYR A 38 -6.51 -7.89 10.21
N GLY A 39 -7.02 -8.58 11.26
CA GLY A 39 -7.93 -9.71 11.12
C GLY A 39 -7.23 -10.98 10.64
N GLU A 40 -8.02 -11.98 10.26
CA GLU A 40 -7.53 -13.30 9.90
C GLU A 40 -7.88 -13.65 8.44
N LEU A 41 -6.91 -14.28 7.77
CA LEU A 41 -7.12 -14.85 6.45
C LEU A 41 -7.91 -16.14 6.59
N ASN A 42 -9.04 -16.24 5.88
CA ASN A 42 -9.84 -17.46 5.90
C ASN A 42 -9.18 -18.59 5.09
N GLU A 43 -9.67 -19.82 5.25
CA GLU A 43 -9.13 -21.01 4.57
C GLU A 43 -9.18 -20.91 3.04
N ALA A 44 -10.25 -20.30 2.50
CA ALA A 44 -10.41 -20.05 1.06
C ALA A 44 -9.49 -18.93 0.52
N LYS A 45 -8.87 -18.14 1.40
CA LYS A 45 -8.01 -17.00 1.07
C LYS A 45 -8.70 -15.97 0.15
N ASP A 46 -9.99 -15.79 0.32
CA ASP A 46 -10.84 -14.96 -0.54
C ASP A 46 -11.38 -13.70 0.16
N ASN A 47 -10.94 -13.41 1.40
CA ASN A 47 -11.38 -12.28 2.21
C ASN A 47 -10.32 -11.16 2.38
N ALA A 48 -9.27 -11.15 1.55
CA ALA A 48 -8.17 -10.20 1.69
C ALA A 48 -8.48 -8.83 1.06
N ILE A 49 -8.30 -7.75 1.80
CA ILE A 49 -8.47 -6.36 1.33
C ILE A 49 -7.13 -5.63 1.43
N LEU A 50 -6.70 -5.01 0.33
CA LEU A 50 -5.55 -4.11 0.31
C LEU A 50 -6.03 -2.67 0.54
N ILE A 51 -5.44 -1.96 1.50
CA ILE A 51 -5.66 -0.53 1.72
C ILE A 51 -4.41 0.23 1.27
N CYS A 52 -4.59 1.08 0.26
CA CYS A 52 -3.57 1.94 -0.32
C CYS A 52 -3.64 3.33 0.31
N HIS A 53 -2.55 3.78 0.92
CA HIS A 53 -2.48 5.07 1.59
C HIS A 53 -2.32 6.24 0.60
N ALA A 54 -2.72 7.44 1.04
CA ALA A 54 -2.48 8.70 0.33
C ALA A 54 -0.99 9.12 0.41
N LEU A 55 -0.61 10.22 -0.25
CA LEU A 55 0.77 10.69 -0.36
C LEU A 55 1.51 10.76 1.00
N SER A 56 0.86 11.29 2.02
CA SER A 56 1.43 11.45 3.37
C SER A 56 1.12 10.31 4.33
N GLY A 57 0.47 9.24 3.85
CA GLY A 57 0.14 8.07 4.66
C GLY A 57 1.28 7.06 4.74
N ASN A 58 1.00 5.95 5.40
CA ASN A 58 1.92 4.84 5.56
C ASN A 58 1.17 3.52 5.77
N HIS A 59 1.89 2.44 6.05
CA HIS A 59 1.35 1.11 6.31
C HIS A 59 0.51 0.99 7.58
N HIS A 60 0.66 1.93 8.53
CA HIS A 60 -0.06 1.88 9.81
C HIS A 60 -1.48 2.42 9.66
N VAL A 61 -2.39 1.54 9.19
CA VAL A 61 -3.76 1.91 8.86
C VAL A 61 -4.63 2.00 10.11
N ALA A 62 -4.52 1.07 11.05
CA ALA A 62 -5.36 0.99 12.25
C ALA A 62 -4.61 0.40 13.45
N GLY A 63 -5.26 0.42 14.62
CA GLY A 63 -4.68 -0.04 15.88
C GLY A 63 -3.64 0.94 16.42
N LEU A 64 -2.78 0.45 17.30
CA LEU A 64 -1.73 1.24 17.95
C LEU A 64 -0.35 0.82 17.44
N SER A 65 0.49 1.79 17.11
CA SER A 65 1.91 1.60 16.85
C SER A 65 2.67 1.32 18.15
N GLU A 66 3.97 1.03 18.04
CA GLU A 66 4.87 0.91 19.21
C GLU A 66 4.86 2.17 20.09
N ASP A 67 4.77 3.35 19.46
CA ASP A 67 4.67 4.66 20.13
C ASP A 67 3.26 5.00 20.62
N ASN A 68 2.31 4.05 20.64
CA ASN A 68 0.91 4.23 20.99
C ASN A 68 0.16 5.26 20.11
N LYS A 69 0.57 5.46 18.89
CA LYS A 69 -0.15 6.30 17.92
C LYS A 69 -1.19 5.45 17.20
N LYS A 70 -2.40 5.99 17.04
CA LYS A 70 -3.45 5.34 16.24
C LYS A 70 -3.11 5.36 14.77
N GLY A 71 -3.49 4.30 14.07
CA GLY A 71 -3.46 4.24 12.62
C GLY A 71 -4.32 5.34 12.00
N TRP A 72 -3.93 5.79 10.79
CA TRP A 72 -4.56 6.93 10.13
C TRP A 72 -6.02 6.68 9.71
N TRP A 73 -6.47 5.44 9.68
CA TRP A 73 -7.85 5.05 9.37
C TRP A 73 -8.46 4.14 10.45
N ASP A 74 -8.00 4.28 11.69
CA ASP A 74 -8.47 3.47 12.82
C ASP A 74 -9.99 3.50 12.98
N ASP A 75 -10.64 4.60 12.65
CA ASP A 75 -12.11 4.71 12.74
C ASP A 75 -12.86 3.83 11.72
N MET A 76 -12.21 3.43 10.63
CA MET A 76 -12.81 2.63 9.56
C MET A 76 -12.41 1.17 9.61
N VAL A 77 -11.27 0.83 10.21
CA VAL A 77 -10.70 -0.52 10.23
C VAL A 77 -10.68 -1.07 11.65
N GLY A 78 -11.27 -2.23 11.85
CA GLY A 78 -11.33 -2.89 13.16
C GLY A 78 -12.57 -3.75 13.31
N PRO A 79 -12.72 -4.42 14.47
CA PRO A 79 -13.91 -5.21 14.76
C PRO A 79 -15.17 -4.35 14.68
N ASN A 80 -16.20 -4.83 13.96
CA ASN A 80 -17.50 -4.18 13.77
C ASN A 80 -17.45 -2.79 13.09
N LYS A 81 -16.32 -2.43 12.48
CA LYS A 81 -16.18 -1.20 11.68
C LYS A 81 -16.47 -1.46 10.20
N ALA A 82 -16.38 -0.43 9.35
CA ALA A 82 -16.67 -0.54 7.91
C ALA A 82 -15.80 -1.61 7.23
N PHE A 83 -14.52 -1.67 7.59
CA PHE A 83 -13.61 -2.75 7.23
C PHE A 83 -13.47 -3.67 8.45
N ASP A 84 -14.48 -4.55 8.60
CA ASP A 84 -14.64 -5.41 9.77
C ASP A 84 -13.59 -6.52 9.79
N THR A 85 -12.64 -6.42 10.72
CA THR A 85 -11.56 -7.40 10.88
C THR A 85 -12.02 -8.76 11.42
N ASN A 86 -13.28 -8.90 11.88
CA ASN A 86 -13.88 -10.20 12.13
C ASN A 86 -14.22 -10.99 10.85
N LYS A 87 -14.28 -10.30 9.71
CA LYS A 87 -14.68 -10.86 8.40
C LYS A 87 -13.57 -10.82 7.37
N TYR A 88 -12.76 -9.78 7.41
CA TYR A 88 -11.76 -9.49 6.40
C TYR A 88 -10.35 -9.53 6.94
N PHE A 89 -9.43 -10.05 6.13
CA PHE A 89 -8.00 -9.92 6.31
C PHE A 89 -7.53 -8.67 5.58
N ILE A 90 -7.16 -7.65 6.32
CA ILE A 90 -6.81 -6.34 5.77
C ILE A 90 -5.30 -6.19 5.76
N VAL A 91 -4.76 -5.66 4.67
CA VAL A 91 -3.33 -5.40 4.47
C VAL A 91 -3.14 -3.93 4.17
N GLY A 92 -2.29 -3.27 4.94
CA GLY A 92 -1.76 -1.94 4.64
C GLY A 92 -0.27 -2.03 4.36
N CYS A 93 0.22 -1.51 3.26
CA CYS A 93 1.64 -1.52 2.92
C CYS A 93 2.16 -0.13 2.56
N ASN A 94 3.46 0.08 2.78
CA ASN A 94 4.15 1.28 2.34
C ASN A 94 4.51 1.21 0.87
N ASN A 95 4.40 2.35 0.19
CA ASN A 95 4.86 2.50 -1.17
C ASN A 95 6.41 2.56 -1.24
N LEU A 96 6.98 1.98 -2.28
CA LEU A 96 8.40 2.15 -2.62
C LEU A 96 8.69 3.64 -2.87
N GLY A 97 9.83 4.11 -2.42
CA GLY A 97 10.19 5.54 -2.49
C GLY A 97 9.61 6.39 -1.35
N GLY A 98 8.80 5.79 -0.47
CA GLY A 98 8.30 6.42 0.76
C GLY A 98 9.36 6.48 1.87
N CYS A 99 9.02 7.16 2.97
CA CYS A 99 9.95 7.39 4.09
C CYS A 99 9.61 6.60 5.37
N HIS A 100 8.78 5.56 5.27
CA HIS A 100 8.32 4.81 6.44
C HIS A 100 8.76 3.33 6.41
N GLY A 101 10.00 3.07 6.04
CA GLY A 101 10.65 1.76 6.16
C GLY A 101 10.75 0.94 4.87
N SER A 102 9.86 1.11 3.87
CA SER A 102 10.07 0.48 2.56
C SER A 102 11.26 1.11 1.82
N THR A 103 11.87 0.36 0.91
CA THR A 103 13.00 0.84 0.11
C THR A 103 12.68 2.18 -0.57
N GLY A 104 13.51 3.16 -0.32
CA GLY A 104 13.36 4.52 -0.78
C GLY A 104 14.68 5.31 -0.76
N PRO A 105 14.63 6.64 -0.91
CA PRO A 105 15.83 7.49 -0.94
C PRO A 105 16.76 7.33 0.26
N ASN A 106 16.23 6.98 1.44
CA ASN A 106 17.02 6.76 2.65
C ASN A 106 17.63 5.36 2.75
N SER A 107 17.34 4.47 1.83
CA SER A 107 17.86 3.11 1.80
C SER A 107 19.28 3.08 1.23
N ILE A 108 20.05 2.06 1.64
CA ILE A 108 21.36 1.78 1.06
C ILE A 108 21.16 1.15 -0.33
N ASN A 109 21.86 1.69 -1.32
CA ASN A 109 21.95 1.10 -2.65
C ASN A 109 22.89 -0.12 -2.60
N PRO A 110 22.41 -1.35 -2.88
CA PRO A 110 23.24 -2.55 -2.80
C PRO A 110 24.37 -2.61 -3.84
N GLU A 111 24.29 -1.81 -4.91
CA GLU A 111 25.31 -1.79 -5.95
C GLU A 111 26.61 -1.08 -5.52
N ASN A 112 26.51 -0.09 -4.63
CA ASN A 112 27.66 0.73 -4.23
C ASN A 112 27.78 0.92 -2.72
N ASN A 113 26.84 0.36 -1.94
CA ASN A 113 26.77 0.46 -0.48
C ASN A 113 26.68 1.90 0.06
N ILE A 114 26.07 2.81 -0.73
CA ILE A 114 25.81 4.22 -0.36
C ILE A 114 24.32 4.46 -0.30
N VAL A 115 23.87 5.40 0.54
CA VAL A 115 22.47 5.84 0.56
C VAL A 115 22.07 6.38 -0.81
N TYR A 116 20.90 5.95 -1.31
CA TYR A 116 20.41 6.39 -2.61
C TYR A 116 20.31 7.91 -2.74
N GLY A 117 19.73 8.58 -1.74
CA GLY A 117 19.48 10.01 -1.78
C GLY A 117 18.74 10.43 -3.07
N SER A 118 19.28 11.42 -3.76
CA SER A 118 18.72 11.92 -5.04
C SER A 118 18.93 10.96 -6.22
N SER A 119 19.73 9.91 -6.08
CA SER A 119 19.91 8.89 -7.10
C SER A 119 18.82 7.81 -7.08
N PHE A 120 17.93 7.83 -6.09
CA PHE A 120 16.81 6.89 -6.05
C PHE A 120 15.96 7.03 -7.32
N PRO A 121 15.66 5.92 -8.01
CA PRO A 121 14.96 5.99 -9.28
C PRO A 121 13.52 6.50 -9.11
N MET A 122 13.00 7.16 -10.15
CA MET A 122 11.60 7.54 -10.19
C MET A 122 10.72 6.29 -10.18
N VAL A 123 9.76 6.26 -9.25
CA VAL A 123 8.76 5.20 -9.08
C VAL A 123 7.39 5.75 -9.44
N THR A 124 6.64 5.02 -10.23
CA THR A 124 5.29 5.37 -10.66
C THR A 124 4.21 4.61 -9.90
N VAL A 125 2.95 5.01 -10.03
CA VAL A 125 1.80 4.29 -9.47
C VAL A 125 1.76 2.83 -9.97
N GLY A 126 2.08 2.59 -11.25
CA GLY A 126 2.15 1.24 -11.80
C GLY A 126 3.27 0.39 -11.19
N ASP A 127 4.40 0.99 -10.81
CA ASP A 127 5.47 0.27 -10.10
C ASP A 127 5.03 -0.10 -8.68
N TRP A 128 4.28 0.78 -7.99
CA TRP A 128 3.69 0.44 -6.68
C TRP A 128 2.73 -0.74 -6.79
N VAL A 129 1.81 -0.70 -7.75
CA VAL A 129 0.84 -1.78 -7.96
C VAL A 129 1.56 -3.10 -8.29
N LYS A 130 2.59 -3.07 -9.13
CA LYS A 130 3.42 -4.24 -9.43
C LYS A 130 4.14 -4.77 -8.17
N SER A 131 4.68 -3.89 -7.32
CA SER A 131 5.30 -4.32 -6.05
C SER A 131 4.29 -4.88 -5.04
N GLN A 132 3.07 -4.33 -5.02
CA GLN A 132 1.96 -4.84 -4.21
C GLN A 132 1.46 -6.21 -4.69
N ASP A 133 1.55 -6.52 -5.99
CA ASP A 133 1.25 -7.86 -6.51
C ASP A 133 2.29 -8.89 -6.05
N LEU A 134 3.55 -8.50 -5.96
CA LEU A 134 4.58 -9.35 -5.36
C LEU A 134 4.30 -9.61 -3.87
N LEU A 135 3.83 -8.61 -3.13
CA LEU A 135 3.38 -8.80 -1.74
C LEU A 135 2.16 -9.73 -1.67
N ARG A 136 1.17 -9.57 -2.56
CA ARG A 136 0.02 -10.50 -2.66
C ARG A 136 0.48 -11.94 -2.83
N THR A 137 1.42 -12.16 -3.74
CA THR A 137 2.01 -13.48 -4.01
C THR A 137 2.76 -14.03 -2.79
N HIS A 138 3.54 -13.19 -2.10
CA HIS A 138 4.23 -13.54 -0.85
C HIS A 138 3.27 -13.98 0.25
N LEU A 139 2.12 -13.32 0.38
CA LEU A 139 1.06 -13.68 1.32
C LEU A 139 0.27 -14.93 0.89
N GLY A 140 0.55 -15.49 -0.29
CA GLY A 140 -0.13 -16.65 -0.84
C GLY A 140 -1.60 -16.41 -1.18
N LEU A 141 -1.95 -15.15 -1.52
CA LEU A 141 -3.31 -14.75 -1.87
C LEU A 141 -3.58 -14.99 -3.36
N PRO A 142 -4.68 -15.65 -3.74
CA PRO A 142 -5.03 -15.83 -5.14
C PRO A 142 -5.42 -14.50 -5.82
N TYR A 143 -6.05 -13.61 -5.08
CA TYR A 143 -6.47 -12.28 -5.52
C TYR A 143 -6.78 -11.38 -4.31
N TRP A 144 -6.99 -10.08 -4.54
CA TRP A 144 -7.58 -9.19 -3.55
C TRP A 144 -9.11 -9.21 -3.67
N TYR A 145 -9.82 -9.47 -2.56
CA TYR A 145 -11.27 -9.29 -2.51
C TYR A 145 -11.64 -7.83 -2.81
N ALA A 146 -10.88 -6.90 -2.29
CA ALA A 146 -10.99 -5.50 -2.64
C ALA A 146 -9.63 -4.78 -2.56
N VAL A 147 -9.45 -3.75 -3.39
CA VAL A 147 -8.39 -2.76 -3.27
C VAL A 147 -9.04 -1.41 -3.03
N VAL A 148 -8.64 -0.75 -1.96
CA VAL A 148 -9.29 0.47 -1.45
C VAL A 148 -8.26 1.55 -1.26
N GLY A 149 -8.57 2.77 -1.69
CA GLY A 149 -7.68 3.89 -1.44
C GLY A 149 -8.31 5.26 -1.67
N GLY A 150 -7.75 6.25 -0.98
CA GLY A 150 -8.11 7.66 -1.13
C GLY A 150 -7.00 8.46 -1.77
N SER A 151 -7.34 9.47 -2.58
CA SER A 151 -6.36 10.36 -3.25
C SER A 151 -5.35 9.53 -4.07
N LEU A 152 -4.05 9.62 -3.77
CA LEU A 152 -3.01 8.80 -4.41
C LEU A 152 -3.24 7.28 -4.22
N GLY A 153 -3.81 6.86 -3.08
CA GLY A 153 -4.23 5.47 -2.86
C GLY A 153 -5.37 5.05 -3.79
N GLY A 154 -6.29 5.97 -4.11
CA GLY A 154 -7.35 5.74 -5.09
C GLY A 154 -6.82 5.57 -6.52
N MET A 155 -5.73 6.29 -6.87
CA MET A 155 -5.03 6.07 -8.16
C MET A 155 -4.41 4.67 -8.22
N GLN A 156 -3.87 4.17 -7.10
CA GLN A 156 -3.37 2.80 -7.01
C GLN A 156 -4.51 1.78 -7.20
N ALA A 157 -5.66 1.99 -6.56
CA ALA A 157 -6.83 1.12 -6.74
C ALA A 157 -7.32 1.09 -8.20
N LEU A 158 -7.36 2.23 -8.88
CA LEU A 158 -7.65 2.29 -10.32
C LEU A 158 -6.59 1.55 -11.14
N GLN A 159 -5.31 1.76 -10.85
CA GLN A 159 -4.21 1.10 -11.56
C GLN A 159 -4.26 -0.42 -11.40
N TRP A 160 -4.67 -0.93 -10.22
CA TRP A 160 -4.91 -2.36 -10.00
C TRP A 160 -5.92 -2.94 -10.96
N SER A 161 -7.04 -2.23 -11.22
CA SER A 161 -8.07 -2.70 -12.17
C SER A 161 -7.61 -2.69 -13.63
N ILE A 162 -6.56 -1.95 -13.93
CA ILE A 162 -5.99 -1.85 -15.29
C ILE A 162 -4.90 -2.92 -15.48
N ASP A 163 -3.94 -2.99 -14.55
CA ASP A 163 -2.77 -3.86 -14.70
C ASP A 163 -3.08 -5.33 -14.34
N PHE A 164 -4.00 -5.56 -13.39
CA PHE A 164 -4.32 -6.89 -12.85
C PHE A 164 -5.85 -7.11 -12.66
N PRO A 165 -6.67 -6.98 -13.72
CA PRO A 165 -8.14 -7.04 -13.61
C PRO A 165 -8.65 -8.37 -13.04
N ASP A 166 -7.96 -9.47 -13.29
CA ASP A 166 -8.33 -10.81 -12.80
C ASP A 166 -7.92 -11.07 -11.34
N LEU A 167 -7.02 -10.23 -10.80
CA LEU A 167 -6.48 -10.36 -9.45
C LEU A 167 -7.13 -9.43 -8.42
N VAL A 168 -8.18 -8.72 -8.82
CA VAL A 168 -8.97 -7.84 -7.94
C VAL A 168 -10.46 -8.01 -8.24
N LYS A 169 -11.28 -8.28 -7.20
CA LYS A 169 -12.73 -8.45 -7.38
C LYS A 169 -13.50 -7.15 -7.28
N LYS A 170 -13.02 -6.20 -6.45
CA LYS A 170 -13.67 -4.90 -6.21
C LYS A 170 -12.62 -3.82 -6.04
N ILE A 171 -12.91 -2.62 -6.49
CA ILE A 171 -12.13 -1.43 -6.17
C ILE A 171 -13.02 -0.39 -5.48
N VAL A 172 -12.43 0.31 -4.52
CA VAL A 172 -13.08 1.46 -3.86
C VAL A 172 -12.14 2.65 -4.01
N VAL A 173 -12.58 3.62 -4.79
CA VAL A 173 -11.82 4.82 -5.14
C VAL A 173 -12.46 6.02 -4.46
N ILE A 174 -11.71 6.68 -3.59
CA ILE A 174 -12.20 7.80 -2.79
C ILE A 174 -11.42 9.05 -3.16
N ALA A 175 -12.12 10.10 -3.58
CA ALA A 175 -11.52 11.41 -3.88
C ALA A 175 -10.27 11.33 -4.77
N ALA A 176 -10.32 10.52 -5.82
CA ALA A 176 -9.23 10.33 -6.78
C ALA A 176 -9.75 10.32 -8.21
N ALA A 177 -8.87 10.65 -9.16
CA ALA A 177 -9.09 10.56 -10.59
C ALA A 177 -7.95 9.75 -11.23
N ALA A 178 -8.19 9.21 -12.43
CA ALA A 178 -7.19 8.45 -13.18
C ALA A 178 -5.95 9.29 -13.53
N VAL A 179 -6.11 10.61 -13.60
CA VAL A 179 -5.02 11.56 -13.86
C VAL A 179 -5.12 12.71 -12.84
N SER A 180 -4.02 13.02 -12.18
CA SER A 180 -3.88 14.24 -11.38
C SER A 180 -3.28 15.33 -12.25
N TYR A 181 -4.08 16.31 -12.61
CA TYR A 181 -3.57 17.51 -13.26
C TYR A 181 -3.09 18.48 -12.17
N THR A 182 -1.79 18.72 -12.14
CA THR A 182 -1.19 19.74 -11.25
C THR A 182 -1.60 21.17 -11.62
N HIS A 183 -2.30 21.36 -12.72
CA HIS A 183 -2.79 22.62 -13.24
C HIS A 183 -4.30 22.61 -13.50
N LEU A 184 -5.08 22.09 -12.57
CA LEU A 184 -6.45 22.53 -12.40
C LEU A 184 -6.41 24.00 -11.91
N THR A 185 -5.76 24.85 -12.68
CA THR A 185 -6.04 26.26 -12.64
C THR A 185 -7.42 26.40 -13.25
N LEU A 186 -8.39 26.79 -12.42
CA LEU A 186 -9.64 27.33 -12.92
C LEU A 186 -9.26 28.38 -13.97
N PRO A 187 -9.86 28.36 -15.18
CA PRO A 187 -9.59 29.41 -16.15
C PRO A 187 -9.88 30.74 -15.46
N THR A 188 -8.86 31.54 -15.27
CA THR A 188 -9.02 32.92 -14.87
C THR A 188 -9.85 33.58 -15.96
N ARG A 189 -11.07 33.96 -15.65
CA ARG A 189 -11.86 34.81 -16.54
C ARG A 189 -11.08 36.07 -16.77
N SER A 190 -10.59 36.25 -18.01
CA SER A 190 -10.24 37.55 -18.55
C SER A 190 -11.48 38.41 -18.70
#